data_5dac6c908d16783be3afa13eff30aa72
#
_entry.id   5dac6c908d16783be3afa13eff30aa72
#
_cell.length_a   1.000
_cell.length_b   1.000
_cell.length_c   1.000
_cell.angle_alpha   90.00
_cell.angle_beta   90.00
_cell.angle_gamma   90.00
#
_symmetry.space_group_name_H-M   'P 1'
#
loop_
_entity.id
_entity.type
_entity.pdbx_description
1 polymer ?
#
loop_
_entity_poly.entity_id
_entity_poly.type
_entity_poly.pdbx_seq_one_letter_code
_entity_poly.pdbx_strand_id
1 'polypeptide(L)'
;MKQLFLTLLCALCSLSGFAQSFADVHKGGKFYSSVDEFVLFDNNPRYGRDAKSAAALTLGYTFNKRLGLELSGASFGYEWKYNPRYLSLDLQSYSFSKDRVRVVTSIGLALVQGHTNENKEYLTPTLNLGASLQYLCTKNAYVGLNFRKMEGHIGFNAFMMGVSFGGYF
;
A
#
# COMPACT_ATOMS: atom_id res chain seq x y z
N MET A 1 17.40 -14.84 -0.23
CA MET A 1 16.25 -13.96 0.07
C MET A 1 14.93 -14.51 -0.45
N LYS A 2 14.79 -14.92 -1.74
CA LYS A 2 13.52 -15.45 -2.29
C LYS A 2 12.97 -16.68 -1.55
N GLN A 3 13.84 -17.60 -1.13
CA GLN A 3 13.42 -18.81 -0.40
C GLN A 3 12.94 -18.50 1.02
N LEU A 4 13.59 -17.55 1.71
CA LEU A 4 13.16 -17.13 3.05
C LEU A 4 11.77 -16.49 3.03
N PHE A 5 11.50 -15.68 2.01
CA PHE A 5 10.21 -15.04 1.79
C PHE A 5 9.09 -16.05 1.54
N LEU A 6 9.35 -17.04 0.67
CA LEU A 6 8.40 -18.10 0.36
C LEU A 6 8.11 -18.98 1.59
N THR A 7 9.15 -19.29 2.38
CA THR A 7 9.02 -20.08 3.62
C THR A 7 8.22 -19.33 4.68
N LEU A 8 8.44 -18.01 4.82
CA LEU A 8 7.67 -17.15 5.73
C LEU A 8 6.20 -17.05 5.29
N LEU A 9 5.95 -16.93 4.00
CA LEU A 9 4.61 -16.90 3.42
C LEU A 9 3.87 -18.22 3.67
N CYS A 10 4.53 -19.38 3.44
CA CYS A 10 3.98 -20.69 3.71
C CYS A 10 3.74 -20.93 5.21
N ALA A 11 4.64 -20.48 6.07
CA ALA A 11 4.48 -20.57 7.53
C ALA A 11 3.31 -19.71 8.03
N LEU A 12 3.13 -18.50 7.50
CA LEU A 12 1.98 -17.65 7.82
C LEU A 12 0.66 -18.24 7.32
N CYS A 13 0.66 -18.89 6.17
CA CYS A 13 -0.52 -19.58 5.66
C CYS A 13 -0.84 -20.88 6.42
N SER A 14 0.14 -21.59 6.95
CA SER A 14 -0.07 -22.84 7.72
C SER A 14 -0.60 -22.61 9.13
N LEU A 15 -0.48 -21.42 9.69
CA LEU A 15 -1.10 -21.02 10.96
C LEU A 15 -2.61 -20.76 10.83
N SER A 16 -3.22 -21.04 9.70
CA SER A 16 -4.57 -20.63 9.32
C SER A 16 -5.71 -21.49 9.88
N GLY A 17 -5.47 -22.39 10.85
CA GLY A 17 -6.51 -23.30 11.39
C GLY A 17 -7.70 -22.61 12.09
N PHE A 18 -7.64 -21.30 12.37
CA PHE A 18 -8.67 -20.55 13.10
C PHE A 18 -8.99 -19.18 12.51
N ALA A 19 -8.93 -19.01 11.18
CA ALA A 19 -9.22 -17.72 10.58
C ALA A 19 -10.71 -17.38 10.68
N GLN A 20 -11.02 -16.29 11.34
CA GLN A 20 -12.33 -15.64 11.27
C GLN A 20 -12.51 -15.03 9.86
N SER A 21 -13.77 -14.84 9.46
CA SER A 21 -14.06 -14.13 8.22
C SER A 21 -13.73 -12.63 8.34
N PHE A 22 -13.49 -11.95 7.23
CA PHE A 22 -13.38 -10.48 7.24
C PHE A 22 -14.63 -9.80 7.83
N ALA A 23 -15.79 -10.42 7.75
CA ALA A 23 -17.01 -9.92 8.34
C ALA A 23 -16.91 -9.80 9.87
N ASP A 24 -16.17 -10.69 10.53
CA ASP A 24 -15.96 -10.66 11.98
C ASP A 24 -14.86 -9.69 12.40
N VAL A 25 -13.83 -9.55 11.57
CA VAL A 25 -12.76 -8.57 11.79
C VAL A 25 -13.30 -7.14 11.65
N HIS A 26 -14.32 -6.92 10.81
CA HIS A 26 -14.84 -5.60 10.45
C HIS A 26 -16.13 -5.18 11.16
N LYS A 27 -16.35 -5.62 12.36
CA LYS A 27 -17.44 -5.05 13.16
C LYS A 27 -17.28 -3.53 13.44
N GLY A 28 -16.17 -2.93 12.96
CA GLY A 28 -15.82 -1.51 13.07
C GLY A 28 -14.87 -1.22 14.22
N GLY A 29 -14.19 -0.07 14.16
CA GLY A 29 -13.34 0.42 15.23
C GLY A 29 -12.01 -0.31 15.40
N LYS A 30 -11.43 -0.87 14.33
CA LYS A 30 -10.14 -1.56 14.40
C LYS A 30 -9.05 -0.76 13.73
N PHE A 31 -7.91 -0.68 14.41
CA PHE A 31 -6.66 -0.26 13.78
C PHE A 31 -6.05 -1.42 13.02
N TYR A 32 -5.27 -1.09 12.01
CA TYR A 32 -4.40 -2.03 11.32
C TYR A 32 -3.09 -1.36 10.93
N SER A 33 -2.07 -2.16 10.74
CA SER A 33 -0.82 -1.73 10.14
C SER A 33 -0.39 -2.71 9.06
N SER A 34 0.33 -2.22 8.05
CA SER A 34 0.96 -3.08 7.04
C SER A 34 2.32 -2.55 6.64
N VAL A 35 3.12 -3.49 6.14
CA VAL A 35 4.32 -3.21 5.36
C VAL A 35 4.01 -3.63 3.94
N ASP A 36 4.24 -2.71 3.01
CA ASP A 36 3.98 -2.91 1.60
C ASP A 36 5.31 -2.84 0.84
N GLU A 37 5.51 -3.75 -0.09
CA GLU A 37 6.62 -3.69 -1.04
C GLU A 37 6.04 -3.45 -2.44
N PHE A 38 6.48 -2.36 -3.07
CA PHE A 38 6.00 -1.93 -4.38
C PHE A 38 7.11 -1.91 -5.41
N VAL A 39 6.73 -2.15 -6.66
CA VAL A 39 7.49 -1.75 -7.85
C VAL A 39 6.82 -0.51 -8.43
N LEU A 40 7.57 0.56 -8.54
CA LEU A 40 7.15 1.81 -9.14
C LEU A 40 7.44 1.79 -10.63
N PHE A 41 6.43 2.07 -11.44
CA PHE A 41 6.54 2.33 -12.86
C PHE A 41 6.27 3.82 -13.10
N ASP A 42 7.34 4.59 -13.30
CA ASP A 42 7.21 6.01 -13.62
C ASP A 42 7.16 6.19 -15.15
N ASN A 43 6.06 6.74 -15.64
CA ASN A 43 5.89 7.05 -17.05
C ASN A 43 6.44 8.44 -17.43
N ASN A 44 7.02 9.17 -16.48
CA ASN A 44 7.53 10.49 -16.78
C ASN A 44 8.94 10.42 -17.40
N PRO A 45 9.11 10.84 -18.66
CA PRO A 45 10.43 10.83 -19.33
C PRO A 45 11.48 11.72 -18.64
N ARG A 46 11.06 12.62 -17.73
CA ARG A 46 11.96 13.50 -16.98
C ARG A 46 12.62 12.81 -15.77
N TYR A 47 12.05 11.71 -15.28
CA TYR A 47 12.53 11.02 -14.06
C TYR A 47 13.16 9.65 -14.32
N GLY A 48 13.30 9.27 -15.60
CA GLY A 48 13.79 7.95 -16.01
C GLY A 48 12.66 6.91 -16.07
N ARG A 49 12.84 5.91 -16.96
CA ARG A 49 11.87 4.81 -17.12
C ARG A 49 12.21 3.57 -16.27
N ASP A 50 13.02 3.73 -15.25
CA ASP A 50 13.49 2.60 -14.47
C ASP A 50 12.44 2.18 -13.44
N ALA A 51 12.16 0.89 -13.40
CA ALA A 51 11.35 0.31 -12.33
C ALA A 51 12.12 0.41 -11.01
N LYS A 52 11.55 1.09 -10.03
CA LYS A 52 12.15 1.27 -8.70
C LYS A 52 11.34 0.49 -7.67
N SER A 53 12.02 -0.21 -6.78
CA SER A 53 11.37 -0.81 -5.61
C SER A 53 11.16 0.23 -4.52
N ALA A 54 10.07 0.10 -3.79
CA ALA A 54 9.75 0.91 -2.63
C ALA A 54 9.22 0.04 -1.51
N ALA A 55 9.56 0.39 -0.28
CA ALA A 55 8.90 -0.14 0.90
C ALA A 55 8.04 0.96 1.53
N ALA A 56 6.79 0.65 1.82
CA ALA A 56 5.87 1.55 2.49
C ALA A 56 5.46 0.99 3.86
N LEU A 57 5.25 1.91 4.79
CA LEU A 57 4.57 1.65 6.04
C LEU A 57 3.18 2.26 5.98
N THR A 58 2.20 1.49 6.43
CA THR A 58 0.81 1.89 6.40
C THR A 58 0.19 1.70 7.78
N LEU A 59 -0.57 2.71 8.21
CA LEU A 59 -1.42 2.68 9.38
C LEU A 59 -2.83 3.02 8.96
N GLY A 60 -3.81 2.27 9.42
CA GLY A 60 -5.18 2.53 9.06
C GLY A 60 -6.17 2.26 10.19
N TYR A 61 -7.36 2.82 10.02
CA TYR A 61 -8.47 2.64 10.92
C TYR A 61 -9.75 2.34 10.15
N THR A 62 -10.42 1.26 10.52
CA THR A 62 -11.70 0.86 9.93
C THR A 62 -12.84 1.48 10.75
N PHE A 63 -13.60 2.41 10.16
CA PHE A 63 -14.77 3.00 10.82
C PHE A 63 -15.93 2.00 10.94
N ASN A 64 -16.15 1.25 9.87
CA ASN A 64 -17.22 0.26 9.77
C ASN A 64 -16.89 -0.77 8.69
N LYS A 65 -17.86 -1.63 8.36
CA LYS A 65 -17.72 -2.68 7.34
C LYS A 65 -17.43 -2.17 5.92
N ARG A 66 -17.64 -0.88 5.66
CA ARG A 66 -17.55 -0.31 4.30
C ARG A 66 -16.49 0.76 4.15
N LEU A 67 -16.11 1.43 5.23
CA LEU A 67 -15.25 2.61 5.16
C LEU A 67 -14.09 2.51 6.16
N GLY A 68 -12.95 3.02 5.75
CA GLY A 68 -11.76 3.19 6.58
C GLY A 68 -10.93 4.39 6.14
N LEU A 69 -9.93 4.71 6.93
CA LEU A 69 -8.94 5.75 6.66
C LEU A 69 -7.55 5.11 6.73
N GLU A 70 -6.67 5.50 5.83
CA GLU A 70 -5.31 4.99 5.74
C GLU A 70 -4.31 6.13 5.63
N LEU A 71 -3.27 6.08 6.43
CA LEU A 71 -2.07 6.91 6.31
C LEU A 71 -0.93 6.01 5.86
N SER A 72 -0.29 6.31 4.73
CA SER A 72 0.85 5.55 4.26
C SER A 72 2.01 6.44 3.85
N GLY A 73 3.23 5.94 4.07
CA GLY A 73 4.45 6.62 3.68
C GLY A 73 5.48 5.66 3.12
N ALA A 74 6.16 6.08 2.05
CA ALA A 74 7.21 5.29 1.42
C ALA A 74 8.38 6.13 0.95
N SER A 75 9.50 5.43 0.76
CA SER A 75 10.67 5.93 0.05
C SER A 75 11.00 4.98 -1.09
N PHE A 76 11.24 5.51 -2.28
CA PHE A 76 11.55 4.75 -3.47
C PHE A 76 13.06 4.63 -3.66
N GLY A 77 13.58 3.40 -3.67
CA GLY A 77 15.00 3.08 -3.87
C GLY A 77 15.86 3.18 -2.63
N TYR A 78 17.13 2.76 -2.77
CA TYR A 78 18.08 2.64 -1.67
C TYR A 78 18.88 3.92 -1.41
N GLU A 79 18.94 4.84 -2.38
CA GLU A 79 19.67 6.10 -2.24
C GLU A 79 18.76 7.18 -1.67
N TRP A 80 18.77 7.31 -0.35
CA TRP A 80 17.92 8.20 0.42
C TRP A 80 17.94 9.68 -0.05
N LYS A 81 19.03 10.14 -0.64
CA LYS A 81 19.22 11.54 -1.04
C LYS A 81 18.48 11.93 -2.33
N TYR A 82 18.30 10.99 -3.26
CA TYR A 82 17.80 11.28 -4.62
C TYR A 82 16.46 10.62 -4.95
N ASN A 83 15.98 9.77 -4.06
CA ASN A 83 14.77 9.01 -4.33
C ASN A 83 13.51 9.74 -3.87
N PRO A 84 12.43 9.69 -4.65
CA PRO A 84 11.17 10.27 -4.24
C PRO A 84 10.63 9.60 -2.97
N ARG A 85 9.91 10.39 -2.19
CA ARG A 85 9.19 9.94 -0.99
C ARG A 85 7.77 10.40 -1.08
N TYR A 86 6.86 9.67 -0.49
CA TYR A 86 5.50 10.16 -0.34
C TYR A 86 4.96 9.93 1.05
N LEU A 87 3.98 10.77 1.38
CA LEU A 87 3.07 10.58 2.49
C LEU A 87 1.66 10.77 1.95
N SER A 88 0.78 9.78 2.12
CA SER A 88 -0.60 9.84 1.65
C SER A 88 -1.60 9.62 2.76
N LEU A 89 -2.76 10.27 2.61
CA LEU A 89 -3.95 10.06 3.42
C LEU A 89 -5.09 9.65 2.49
N ASP A 90 -5.61 8.45 2.68
CA ASP A 90 -6.53 7.79 1.77
C ASP A 90 -7.81 7.35 2.49
N LEU A 91 -8.95 7.72 1.93
CA LEU A 91 -10.24 7.15 2.29
C LEU A 91 -10.40 5.79 1.60
N GLN A 92 -10.69 4.75 2.37
CA GLN A 92 -10.88 3.41 1.88
C GLN A 92 -12.34 3.02 1.82
N SER A 93 -12.70 2.29 0.77
CA SER A 93 -13.98 1.61 0.63
C SER A 93 -13.78 0.12 0.49
N TYR A 94 -14.45 -0.64 1.32
CA TYR A 94 -14.46 -2.11 1.31
C TYR A 94 -15.62 -2.60 0.45
N SER A 95 -15.36 -2.71 -0.87
CA SER A 95 -16.40 -2.95 -1.88
C SER A 95 -16.91 -4.39 -1.90
N PHE A 96 -16.05 -5.33 -1.57
CA PHE A 96 -16.38 -6.75 -1.52
C PHE A 96 -15.64 -7.38 -0.34
N SER A 97 -16.38 -8.13 0.48
CA SER A 97 -15.80 -8.89 1.57
C SER A 97 -16.59 -10.18 1.74
N LYS A 98 -15.95 -11.30 1.43
CA LYS A 98 -16.51 -12.63 1.58
C LYS A 98 -15.48 -13.54 2.21
N ASP A 99 -15.84 -14.19 3.30
CA ASP A 99 -14.97 -15.12 4.02
C ASP A 99 -13.59 -14.52 4.31
N ARG A 100 -12.57 -15.00 3.63
CA ARG A 100 -11.16 -14.59 3.77
C ARG A 100 -10.68 -13.60 2.71
N VAL A 101 -11.52 -13.25 1.75
CA VAL A 101 -11.14 -12.38 0.62
C VAL A 101 -11.84 -11.04 0.73
N ARG A 102 -11.11 -9.97 0.48
CA ARG A 102 -11.64 -8.61 0.47
C ARG A 102 -11.02 -7.78 -0.64
N VAL A 103 -11.86 -7.00 -1.31
CA VAL A 103 -11.43 -5.96 -2.25
C VAL A 103 -11.57 -4.61 -1.57
N VAL A 104 -10.50 -3.86 -1.58
CA VAL A 104 -10.42 -2.50 -1.03
C VAL A 104 -10.12 -1.55 -2.18
N THR A 105 -10.87 -0.48 -2.28
CA THR A 105 -10.54 0.66 -3.15
C THR A 105 -10.24 1.86 -2.29
N SER A 106 -9.32 2.70 -2.71
CA SER A 106 -8.94 3.91 -1.98
C SER A 106 -8.82 5.10 -2.90
N ILE A 107 -9.13 6.27 -2.33
CA ILE A 107 -8.93 7.57 -2.95
C ILE A 107 -8.41 8.53 -1.90
N GLY A 108 -7.40 9.31 -2.22
CA GLY A 108 -6.81 10.25 -1.29
C GLY A 108 -5.86 11.23 -1.92
N LEU A 109 -5.16 11.94 -1.05
CA LEU A 109 -4.14 12.90 -1.43
C LEU A 109 -2.79 12.43 -0.88
N ALA A 110 -1.76 12.59 -1.69
CA ALA A 110 -0.40 12.35 -1.27
C ALA A 110 0.45 13.60 -1.50
N LEU A 111 1.44 13.79 -0.64
CA LEU A 111 2.53 14.74 -0.83
C LEU A 111 3.74 13.94 -1.29
N VAL A 112 4.21 14.23 -2.49
CA VAL A 112 5.40 13.59 -3.07
C VAL A 112 6.54 14.59 -3.07
N GLN A 113 7.62 14.22 -2.38
CA GLN A 113 8.89 14.94 -2.38
C GLN A 113 9.90 14.21 -3.25
N GLY A 114 10.61 14.91 -4.10
CA GLY A 114 11.65 14.35 -4.95
C GLY A 114 12.61 15.40 -5.45
N HIS A 115 13.50 15.00 -6.35
CA HIS A 115 14.49 15.88 -6.98
C HIS A 115 14.32 15.84 -8.50
N THR A 116 14.48 16.99 -9.13
CA THR A 116 14.55 17.07 -10.58
C THR A 116 15.96 16.66 -11.07
N ASN A 117 16.12 16.46 -12.38
CA ASN A 117 17.44 16.21 -13.00
C ASN A 117 18.46 17.33 -12.73
N GLU A 118 18.00 18.53 -12.38
CA GLU A 118 18.83 19.67 -12.00
C GLU A 118 19.12 19.71 -10.47
N ASN A 119 18.87 18.63 -9.74
CA ASN A 119 19.01 18.54 -8.27
C ASN A 119 18.16 19.55 -7.49
N LYS A 120 17.10 20.09 -8.07
CA LYS A 120 16.16 20.96 -7.35
C LYS A 120 15.13 20.08 -6.65
N GLU A 121 14.93 20.31 -5.37
CA GLU A 121 13.86 19.66 -4.62
C GLU A 121 12.49 20.17 -5.08
N TYR A 122 11.54 19.25 -5.15
CA TYR A 122 10.13 19.59 -5.35
C TYR A 122 9.27 18.88 -4.32
N LEU A 123 8.17 19.53 -3.97
CA LEU A 123 7.08 18.97 -3.19
C LEU A 123 5.80 19.18 -3.99
N THR A 124 5.14 18.09 -4.38
CA THR A 124 3.93 18.18 -5.19
C THR A 124 2.77 17.41 -4.54
N PRO A 125 1.60 18.05 -4.41
CA PRO A 125 0.39 17.34 -4.08
C PRO A 125 -0.03 16.46 -5.26
N THR A 126 -0.43 15.24 -4.98
CA THR A 126 -0.86 14.24 -5.96
C THR A 126 -2.18 13.63 -5.55
N LEU A 127 -3.01 13.33 -6.52
CA LEU A 127 -4.16 12.45 -6.32
C LEU A 127 -3.65 11.00 -6.21
N ASN A 128 -4.07 10.29 -5.18
CA ASN A 128 -3.78 8.88 -4.98
C ASN A 128 -5.03 8.04 -5.18
N LEU A 129 -4.97 7.10 -6.10
CA LEU A 129 -6.03 6.12 -6.36
C LEU A 129 -5.47 4.73 -6.11
N GLY A 130 -6.15 3.92 -5.33
CA GLY A 130 -5.70 2.58 -4.98
C GLY A 130 -6.75 1.51 -5.15
N ALA A 131 -6.28 0.29 -5.38
CA ALA A 131 -7.05 -0.94 -5.29
C ALA A 131 -6.21 -2.03 -4.65
N SER A 132 -6.81 -2.83 -3.78
CA SER A 132 -6.13 -3.93 -3.11
C SER A 132 -7.03 -5.16 -3.05
N LEU A 133 -6.43 -6.31 -3.33
CA LEU A 133 -7.03 -7.61 -3.07
C LEU A 133 -6.35 -8.20 -1.85
N GLN A 134 -7.08 -8.40 -0.77
CA GLN A 134 -6.54 -8.89 0.50
C GLN A 134 -7.09 -10.27 0.84
N TYR A 135 -6.20 -11.12 1.36
CA TYR A 135 -6.53 -12.46 1.86
C TYR A 135 -6.16 -12.57 3.34
N LEU A 136 -7.13 -12.93 4.18
CA LEU A 136 -6.96 -13.10 5.61
C LEU A 136 -6.30 -14.47 5.89
N CYS A 137 -5.02 -14.44 6.25
CA CYS A 137 -4.23 -15.64 6.54
C CYS A 137 -4.55 -16.21 7.92
N THR A 138 -4.70 -15.33 8.91
CA THR A 138 -5.05 -15.68 10.29
C THR A 138 -6.20 -14.81 10.77
N LYS A 139 -6.59 -14.96 12.04
CA LYS A 139 -7.63 -14.14 12.68
C LYS A 139 -7.41 -12.64 12.52
N ASN A 140 -6.15 -12.20 12.54
CA ASN A 140 -5.81 -10.79 12.54
C ASN A 140 -4.79 -10.40 11.46
N ALA A 141 -4.18 -11.37 10.74
CA ALA A 141 -3.15 -11.07 9.74
C ALA A 141 -3.65 -11.34 8.32
N TYR A 142 -3.23 -10.48 7.38
CA TYR A 142 -3.58 -10.59 5.98
C TYR A 142 -2.36 -10.40 5.07
N VAL A 143 -2.46 -10.92 3.87
CA VAL A 143 -1.61 -10.61 2.73
C VAL A 143 -2.44 -9.94 1.66
N GLY A 144 -1.85 -9.08 0.85
CA GLY A 144 -2.58 -8.39 -0.21
C GLY A 144 -1.73 -8.13 -1.45
N LEU A 145 -2.44 -7.96 -2.56
CA LEU A 145 -1.90 -7.39 -3.80
C LEU A 145 -2.41 -5.97 -3.91
N ASN A 146 -1.52 -5.01 -4.02
CA ASN A 146 -1.84 -3.59 -4.06
C ASN A 146 -1.50 -2.99 -5.41
N PHE A 147 -2.38 -2.13 -5.87
CA PHE A 147 -2.22 -1.30 -7.06
C PHE A 147 -2.49 0.14 -6.65
N ARG A 148 -1.59 1.06 -7.01
CA ARG A 148 -1.76 2.48 -6.75
C ARG A 148 -1.40 3.29 -7.98
N LYS A 149 -2.18 4.32 -8.26
CA LYS A 149 -1.87 5.34 -9.26
C LYS A 149 -1.79 6.68 -8.56
N MET A 150 -0.68 7.37 -8.75
CA MET A 150 -0.48 8.74 -8.28
C MET A 150 -0.37 9.67 -9.47
N GLU A 151 -1.13 10.75 -9.46
CA GLU A 151 -1.14 11.75 -10.52
C GLU A 151 -1.03 13.16 -9.91
N GLY A 152 0.03 13.86 -10.24
CA GLY A 152 0.37 15.16 -9.68
C GLY A 152 0.44 16.28 -10.74
N HIS A 153 0.32 17.51 -10.28
CA HIS A 153 0.23 18.71 -11.12
C HIS A 153 1.50 18.99 -11.93
N ILE A 154 2.69 18.60 -11.45
CA ILE A 154 3.99 18.86 -12.12
C ILE A 154 4.39 17.70 -13.07
N GLY A 155 3.41 16.93 -13.56
CA GLY A 155 3.67 15.80 -14.46
C GLY A 155 4.18 14.55 -13.73
N PHE A 156 4.06 14.48 -12.41
CA PHE A 156 4.29 13.25 -11.68
C PHE A 156 3.14 12.29 -11.98
N ASN A 157 3.45 11.18 -12.63
CA ASN A 157 2.47 10.15 -12.98
C ASN A 157 3.11 8.79 -12.74
N ALA A 158 2.78 8.18 -11.63
CA ALA A 158 3.37 6.92 -11.20
C ALA A 158 2.29 5.86 -11.03
N PHE A 159 2.59 4.67 -11.49
CA PHE A 159 1.84 3.46 -11.21
C PHE A 159 2.68 2.54 -10.34
N MET A 160 2.08 2.02 -9.28
CA MET A 160 2.74 1.11 -8.35
C MET A 160 1.94 -0.18 -8.26
N MET A 161 2.66 -1.29 -8.24
CA MET A 161 2.11 -2.62 -7.99
C MET A 161 2.96 -3.30 -6.93
N GLY A 162 2.33 -3.94 -5.96
CA GLY A 162 3.06 -4.55 -4.88
C GLY A 162 2.29 -5.55 -4.05
N VAL A 163 2.97 -6.04 -3.03
CA VAL A 163 2.41 -6.96 -2.04
C VAL A 163 2.38 -6.29 -0.68
N SER A 164 1.39 -6.60 0.13
CA SER A 164 1.26 -6.14 1.50
C SER A 164 1.19 -7.28 2.49
N PHE A 165 1.72 -7.02 3.66
CA PHE A 165 1.59 -7.86 4.85
C PHE A 165 1.11 -7.00 5.99
N GLY A 166 -0.05 -7.31 6.55
CA GLY A 166 -0.64 -6.48 7.59
C GLY A 166 -1.35 -7.27 8.67
N GLY A 167 -1.68 -6.54 9.73
CA GLY A 167 -2.41 -7.08 10.87
C GLY A 167 -3.42 -6.08 11.45
N TYR A 168 -4.53 -6.62 11.97
CA TYR A 168 -5.58 -5.90 12.69
C TYR A 168 -5.39 -6.05 14.19
N PHE A 169 -5.66 -5.00 14.96
CA PHE A 169 -5.58 -4.97 16.43
C PHE A 169 -6.60 -4.03 17.05
#